data_37b3d6b6d0d03d9e3e8b336b96ab1068
#
_entry.id   37b3d6b6d0d03d9e3e8b336b96ab1068
#
_cell.length_a   1.000
_cell.length_b   1.000
_cell.length_c   1.000
_cell.angle_alpha   90.00
_cell.angle_beta   90.00
_cell.angle_gamma   90.00
#
_symmetry.space_group_name_H-M   'P 1'
#
loop_
_entity.id
_entity.type
_entity.pdbx_description
1 polymer ?
#
loop_
_entity_poly.entity_id
_entity_poly.type
_entity_poly.pdbx_seq_one_letter_code
_entity_poly.pdbx_strand_id
1 'polypeptide(L)'
;MDFTEADEENARFELFARYASILRTLIKQLELRLQIAYDLPYERLMADIVKEIIQEQLLNTIKYDLVEYEKDKQYDVILTSQLKEYPSQKSAKVFVFTSNEFNYDFPYLNQFLKECYLEKLNLRMNKT
;
A
#
# COMPACT_ATOMS: atom_id res chain seq x y z
N MET A 1 5.99 41.49 20.70
CA MET A 1 4.66 41.25 20.13
C MET A 1 3.77 40.70 21.23
N ASP A 2 2.86 41.48 21.69
CA ASP A 2 2.00 41.08 22.79
C ASP A 2 0.79 40.35 22.23
N PHE A 3 0.69 39.05 22.55
CA PHE A 3 -0.49 38.27 22.23
C PHE A 3 -1.58 38.52 23.27
N THR A 4 -2.81 38.71 22.83
CA THR A 4 -3.95 38.74 23.72
C THR A 4 -4.26 37.34 24.23
N GLU A 5 -5.02 37.19 25.30
CA GLU A 5 -5.45 35.89 25.81
C GLU A 5 -6.23 35.11 24.76
N ALA A 6 -7.05 35.79 23.93
CA ALA A 6 -7.79 35.19 22.85
C ALA A 6 -6.86 34.61 21.76
N ASP A 7 -5.75 35.29 21.46
CA ASP A 7 -4.76 34.80 20.49
C ASP A 7 -4.01 33.59 21.00
N GLU A 8 -3.70 33.52 22.29
CA GLU A 8 -3.08 32.35 22.92
C GLU A 8 -4.02 31.15 22.90
N GLU A 9 -5.29 31.34 23.20
CA GLU A 9 -6.29 30.27 23.17
C GLU A 9 -6.49 29.73 21.75
N ASN A 10 -6.55 30.62 20.76
CA ASN A 10 -6.65 30.23 19.36
C ASN A 10 -5.43 29.45 18.89
N ALA A 11 -4.23 29.86 19.29
CA ALA A 11 -2.99 29.16 18.96
C ALA A 11 -2.95 27.75 19.56
N ARG A 12 -3.40 27.61 20.82
CA ARG A 12 -3.49 26.30 21.49
C ARG A 12 -4.52 25.39 20.83
N PHE A 13 -5.65 25.94 20.44
CA PHE A 13 -6.70 25.20 19.74
C PHE A 13 -6.21 24.71 18.38
N GLU A 14 -5.54 25.56 17.60
CA GLU A 14 -4.95 25.15 16.32
C GLU A 14 -3.92 24.03 16.50
N LEU A 15 -3.05 24.16 17.49
CA LEU A 15 -2.03 23.14 17.78
C LEU A 15 -2.69 21.80 18.13
N PHE A 16 -3.71 21.82 18.97
CA PHE A 16 -4.47 20.64 19.35
C PHE A 16 -5.15 20.01 18.13
N ALA A 17 -5.78 20.81 17.27
CA ALA A 17 -6.44 20.32 16.06
C ALA A 17 -5.45 19.65 15.11
N ARG A 18 -4.24 20.23 14.93
CA ARG A 18 -3.18 19.64 14.14
C ARG A 18 -2.69 18.31 14.72
N TYR A 19 -2.51 18.26 16.03
CA TYR A 19 -2.10 17.03 16.73
C TYR A 19 -3.14 15.92 16.56
N ALA A 20 -4.41 16.24 16.76
CA ALA A 20 -5.50 15.30 16.60
C ALA A 20 -5.58 14.78 15.15
N SER A 21 -5.36 15.65 14.17
CA SER A 21 -5.34 15.26 12.75
C SER A 21 -4.17 14.32 12.44
N ILE A 22 -2.96 14.60 12.95
CA ILE A 22 -1.79 13.74 12.77
C ILE A 22 -2.03 12.37 13.43
N LEU A 23 -2.52 12.33 14.66
CA LEU A 23 -2.84 11.09 15.35
C LEU A 23 -3.87 10.25 14.59
N ARG A 24 -4.92 10.90 14.09
CA ARG A 24 -5.96 10.23 13.30
C ARG A 24 -5.39 9.63 12.02
N THR A 25 -4.50 10.35 11.35
CA THR A 25 -3.81 9.87 10.16
C THR A 25 -2.91 8.68 10.49
N LEU A 26 -2.15 8.75 11.57
CA LEU A 26 -1.28 7.65 12.01
C LEU A 26 -2.08 6.40 12.37
N ILE A 27 -3.20 6.54 13.07
CA ILE A 27 -4.08 5.41 13.42
C ILE A 27 -4.62 4.75 12.16
N LYS A 28 -5.09 5.55 11.19
CA LYS A 28 -5.57 5.04 9.91
C LYS A 28 -4.48 4.32 9.13
N GLN A 29 -3.26 4.85 9.13
CA GLN A 29 -2.11 4.19 8.51
C GLN A 29 -1.77 2.86 9.19
N LEU A 30 -1.87 2.80 10.52
CA LEU A 30 -1.60 1.57 11.29
C LEU A 30 -2.62 0.47 10.99
N GLU A 31 -3.87 0.82 10.74
CA GLU A 31 -4.94 -0.13 10.41
C GLU A 31 -4.98 -0.48 8.92
N LEU A 32 -4.47 0.40 8.07
CA LEU A 32 -4.53 0.23 6.63
C LEU A 32 -3.45 -0.76 6.16
N ARG A 33 -3.89 -1.82 5.49
CA ARG A 33 -3.01 -2.81 4.87
C ARG A 33 -3.32 -2.94 3.40
N LEU A 34 -2.27 -2.99 2.59
CA LEU A 34 -2.40 -3.22 1.15
C LEU A 34 -2.53 -4.73 0.90
N GLN A 35 -3.60 -5.15 0.26
CA GLN A 35 -3.82 -6.55 -0.08
C GLN A 35 -3.19 -6.85 -1.42
N ILE A 36 -2.12 -7.61 -1.41
CA ILE A 36 -1.32 -7.94 -2.59
C ILE A 36 -1.43 -9.45 -2.85
N ALA A 37 -1.83 -9.80 -4.06
CA ALA A 37 -1.82 -11.18 -4.52
C ALA A 37 -0.69 -11.38 -5.53
N TYR A 38 -0.03 -12.53 -5.49
CA TYR A 38 0.91 -12.91 -6.53
C TYR A 38 0.31 -14.04 -7.39
N ASP A 39 0.40 -13.88 -8.70
CA ASP A 39 -0.04 -14.86 -9.68
C ASP A 39 1.13 -15.14 -10.61
N LEU A 40 1.96 -16.09 -10.22
CA LEU A 40 3.20 -16.43 -10.91
C LEU A 40 3.11 -17.86 -11.45
N PRO A 41 3.51 -18.10 -12.71
CA PRO A 41 3.37 -19.39 -13.37
C PRO A 41 4.48 -20.39 -12.99
N TYR A 42 4.95 -20.34 -11.76
CA TYR A 42 6.01 -21.22 -11.29
C TYR A 42 5.44 -22.40 -10.53
N GLU A 43 6.20 -23.49 -10.48
CA GLU A 43 5.89 -24.60 -9.58
C GLU A 43 5.83 -24.06 -8.14
N ARG A 44 5.02 -24.73 -7.31
CA ARG A 44 4.74 -24.29 -5.94
C ARG A 44 6.00 -23.95 -5.13
N LEU A 45 7.04 -24.77 -5.24
CA LEU A 45 8.31 -24.52 -4.53
C LEU A 45 8.97 -23.23 -5.01
N MET A 46 8.99 -23.02 -6.33
CA MET A 46 9.55 -21.80 -6.91
C MET A 46 8.72 -20.56 -6.57
N ALA A 47 7.40 -20.71 -6.52
CA ALA A 47 6.51 -19.63 -6.12
C ALA A 47 6.78 -19.20 -4.67
N ASP A 48 7.03 -20.13 -3.78
CA ASP A 48 7.36 -19.82 -2.38
C ASP A 48 8.70 -19.10 -2.26
N ILE A 49 9.71 -19.50 -3.04
CA ILE A 49 11.01 -18.82 -3.08
C ILE A 49 10.86 -17.40 -3.58
N VAL A 50 10.10 -17.21 -4.66
CA VAL A 50 9.85 -15.87 -5.23
C VAL A 50 9.09 -15.00 -4.23
N LYS A 51 8.12 -15.57 -3.52
CA LYS A 51 7.39 -14.87 -2.46
C LYS A 51 8.34 -14.36 -1.37
N GLU A 52 9.26 -15.20 -0.90
CA GLU A 52 10.26 -14.80 0.10
C GLU A 52 11.14 -13.67 -0.40
N ILE A 53 11.61 -13.76 -1.64
CA ILE A 53 12.41 -12.70 -2.26
C ILE A 53 11.64 -11.38 -2.31
N ILE A 54 10.38 -11.42 -2.73
CA ILE A 54 9.52 -10.24 -2.77
C ILE A 54 9.37 -9.64 -1.37
N GLN A 55 9.11 -10.47 -0.36
CA GLN A 55 8.95 -10.01 1.03
C GLN A 55 10.21 -9.33 1.56
N GLU A 56 11.39 -9.87 1.25
CA GLU A 56 12.66 -9.27 1.67
C GLU A 56 12.93 -7.93 0.99
N GLN A 57 12.51 -7.77 -0.25
CA GLN A 57 12.79 -6.59 -1.06
C GLN A 57 11.78 -5.45 -0.85
N LEU A 58 10.58 -5.77 -0.37
CA LEU A 58 9.58 -4.74 -0.11
C LEU A 58 10.02 -3.88 1.07
N LEU A 59 9.92 -2.56 0.88
CA LEU A 59 10.27 -1.61 1.91
C LEU A 59 9.28 -1.70 3.08
N ASN A 60 9.80 -1.62 4.30
CA ASN A 60 8.99 -1.65 5.53
C ASN A 60 8.18 -0.36 5.76
N THR A 61 8.07 0.49 4.75
CA THR A 61 7.36 1.77 4.85
C THR A 61 5.85 1.65 4.72
N ILE A 62 5.37 0.52 4.19
CA ILE A 62 3.94 0.26 4.03
C ILE A 62 3.58 -1.05 4.71
N LYS A 63 2.35 -1.14 5.17
CA LYS A 63 1.80 -2.40 5.69
C LYS A 63 1.09 -3.13 4.56
N TYR A 64 1.38 -4.41 4.41
CA TYR A 64 0.81 -5.22 3.34
C TYR A 64 0.61 -6.65 3.79
N ASP A 65 -0.29 -7.34 3.11
CA ASP A 65 -0.44 -8.79 3.15
C ASP A 65 -0.15 -9.33 1.76
N LEU A 66 0.74 -10.30 1.66
CA LEU A 66 1.13 -10.92 0.39
C LEU A 66 0.67 -12.37 0.38
N VAL A 67 -0.27 -12.69 -0.50
CA VAL A 67 -0.90 -14.00 -0.59
C VAL A 67 -0.95 -14.49 -2.03
N GLU A 68 -1.15 -15.80 -2.21
CA GLU A 68 -1.37 -16.38 -3.53
C GLU A 68 -2.72 -15.93 -4.09
N TYR A 69 -2.76 -15.64 -5.39
CA TYR A 69 -3.98 -15.18 -6.04
C TYR A 69 -5.08 -16.25 -6.00
N GLU A 70 -6.27 -15.84 -5.55
CA GLU A 70 -7.48 -16.64 -5.58
C GLU A 70 -8.57 -15.87 -6.32
N LYS A 71 -9.23 -16.52 -7.26
CA LYS A 71 -10.21 -15.90 -8.14
C LYS A 71 -11.40 -15.27 -7.39
N ASP A 72 -11.78 -15.86 -6.27
CA ASP A 72 -12.97 -15.46 -5.52
C ASP A 72 -12.73 -14.30 -4.55
N LYS A 73 -11.48 -13.85 -4.42
CA LYS A 73 -11.10 -12.77 -3.50
C LYS A 73 -10.75 -11.50 -4.24
N GLN A 74 -10.96 -10.36 -3.58
CA GLN A 74 -10.60 -9.06 -4.09
C GLN A 74 -9.28 -8.60 -3.50
N TYR A 75 -8.44 -7.97 -4.34
CA TYR A 75 -7.12 -7.48 -3.95
C TYR A 75 -6.93 -6.02 -4.37
N ASP A 76 -5.99 -5.35 -3.75
CA ASP A 76 -5.58 -4.00 -4.16
C ASP A 76 -4.59 -4.04 -5.31
N VAL A 77 -3.69 -5.04 -5.28
CA VAL A 77 -2.64 -5.19 -6.29
C VAL A 77 -2.49 -6.68 -6.62
N ILE A 78 -2.25 -6.96 -7.89
CA ILE A 78 -1.90 -8.29 -8.38
C ILE A 78 -0.52 -8.22 -9.01
N LEU A 79 0.40 -9.06 -8.55
CA LEU A 79 1.74 -9.20 -9.10
C LEU A 79 1.77 -10.42 -10.02
N THR A 80 2.11 -10.22 -11.27
CA THR A 80 2.15 -11.29 -12.26
C THR A 80 3.35 -11.13 -13.19
N SER A 81 3.73 -12.21 -13.86
CA SER A 81 4.77 -12.19 -14.89
C SER A 81 4.20 -12.28 -16.32
N GLN A 82 2.88 -12.32 -16.46
CA GLN A 82 2.21 -12.43 -17.75
C GLN A 82 1.14 -11.36 -17.89
N LEU A 83 0.97 -10.83 -19.09
CA LEU A 83 -0.16 -9.98 -19.43
C LEU A 83 -1.42 -10.83 -19.44
N LYS A 84 -2.25 -10.63 -18.43
CA LYS A 84 -3.46 -11.42 -18.22
C LYS A 84 -4.55 -10.50 -17.68
N GLU A 85 -5.79 -10.75 -18.10
CA GLU A 85 -6.94 -10.03 -17.58
C GLU A 85 -7.50 -10.72 -16.33
N TYR A 86 -7.99 -9.91 -15.40
CA TYR A 86 -8.59 -10.39 -14.14
C TYR A 86 -10.02 -9.84 -14.03
N PRO A 87 -10.97 -10.42 -14.79
CA PRO A 87 -12.33 -9.85 -14.87
C PRO A 87 -13.11 -9.91 -13.56
N SER A 88 -12.74 -10.81 -12.64
CA SER A 88 -13.37 -10.90 -11.32
C SER A 88 -12.92 -9.78 -10.36
N GLN A 89 -11.85 -9.07 -10.69
CA GLN A 89 -11.32 -7.98 -9.87
C GLN A 89 -11.97 -6.66 -10.29
N LYS A 90 -12.53 -5.94 -9.31
CA LYS A 90 -13.24 -4.68 -9.58
C LYS A 90 -12.32 -3.46 -9.65
N SER A 91 -11.30 -3.43 -8.82
CA SER A 91 -10.44 -2.26 -8.68
C SER A 91 -8.96 -2.59 -8.44
N ALA A 92 -8.57 -3.84 -8.63
CA ALA A 92 -7.17 -4.24 -8.46
C ALA A 92 -6.29 -3.64 -9.54
N LYS A 93 -5.10 -3.15 -9.15
CA LYS A 93 -4.07 -2.73 -10.08
C LYS A 93 -3.12 -3.90 -10.32
N VAL A 94 -2.66 -4.05 -11.56
CA VAL A 94 -1.81 -5.18 -11.94
C VAL A 94 -0.41 -4.65 -12.22
N PHE A 95 0.58 -5.27 -11.58
CA PHE A 95 1.99 -5.03 -11.86
C PHE A 95 2.57 -6.25 -12.56
N VAL A 96 3.16 -6.05 -13.72
CA VAL A 96 3.74 -7.12 -14.54
C VAL A 96 5.26 -7.05 -14.45
N PHE A 97 5.89 -8.13 -14.00
CA PHE A 97 7.34 -8.25 -14.04
C PHE A 97 7.80 -8.45 -15.48
N THR A 98 8.69 -7.58 -15.93
CA THR A 98 9.12 -7.53 -17.34
C THR A 98 10.37 -8.37 -17.61
N SER A 99 11.11 -8.76 -16.56
CA SER A 99 12.32 -9.55 -16.72
C SER A 99 12.36 -10.71 -15.74
N ASN A 100 13.19 -11.74 -16.06
CA ASN A 100 13.44 -12.84 -15.14
C ASN A 100 14.35 -12.42 -13.97
N GLU A 101 14.94 -11.23 -14.05
CA GLU A 101 15.76 -10.66 -12.98
C GLU A 101 14.91 -9.73 -12.13
N PHE A 102 14.39 -10.22 -11.04
CA PHE A 102 13.51 -9.45 -10.14
C PHE A 102 14.18 -8.17 -9.61
N ASN A 103 15.50 -8.15 -9.48
CA ASN A 103 16.23 -6.99 -9.01
C ASN A 103 16.03 -5.75 -9.89
N TYR A 104 15.74 -5.93 -11.16
CA TYR A 104 15.49 -4.84 -12.11
C TYR A 104 14.14 -4.17 -11.88
N ASP A 105 13.16 -4.96 -11.49
CA ASP A 105 11.78 -4.50 -11.35
C ASP A 105 11.47 -3.94 -9.95
N PHE A 106 12.28 -4.27 -8.93
CA PHE A 106 11.99 -3.88 -7.54
C PHE A 106 11.91 -2.38 -7.28
N PRO A 107 12.76 -1.52 -7.83
CA PRO A 107 12.60 -0.08 -7.62
C PRO A 107 11.26 0.44 -8.14
N TYR A 108 10.81 -0.06 -9.28
CA TYR A 108 9.51 0.29 -9.87
C TYR A 108 8.36 -0.30 -9.07
N LEU A 109 8.51 -1.53 -8.61
CA LEU A 109 7.52 -2.18 -7.76
C LEU A 109 7.33 -1.41 -6.44
N ASN A 110 8.40 -1.03 -5.78
CA ASN A 110 8.34 -0.26 -4.54
C ASN A 110 7.62 1.07 -4.74
N GLN A 111 7.95 1.78 -5.81
CA GLN A 111 7.29 3.03 -6.17
C GLN A 111 5.80 2.80 -6.44
N PHE A 112 5.47 1.81 -7.23
CA PHE A 112 4.09 1.44 -7.57
C PHE A 112 3.26 1.11 -6.31
N LEU A 113 3.82 0.30 -5.41
CA LEU A 113 3.13 -0.08 -4.18
C LEU A 113 2.92 1.10 -3.23
N LYS A 114 3.89 2.00 -3.14
CA LYS A 114 3.75 3.25 -2.37
C LYS A 114 2.62 4.11 -2.92
N GLU A 115 2.55 4.26 -4.23
CA GLU A 115 1.48 5.02 -4.88
C GLU A 115 0.11 4.40 -4.63
N CYS A 116 0.01 3.06 -4.74
CA CYS A 116 -1.22 2.33 -4.45
C CYS A 116 -1.65 2.49 -2.99
N TYR A 117 -0.69 2.43 -2.08
CA TYR A 117 -0.96 2.61 -0.65
C TYR A 117 -1.47 4.01 -0.35
N LEU A 118 -0.83 5.03 -0.90
CA LEU A 118 -1.23 6.43 -0.72
C LEU A 118 -2.61 6.68 -1.32
N GLU A 119 -2.90 6.10 -2.47
CA GLU A 119 -4.23 6.20 -3.08
C GLU A 119 -5.31 5.57 -2.21
N LYS A 120 -5.04 4.38 -1.69
CA LYS A 120 -5.96 3.69 -0.77
C LYS A 120 -6.17 4.50 0.51
N LEU A 121 -5.11 5.05 1.08
CA LEU A 121 -5.17 5.91 2.25
C LEU A 121 -6.03 7.15 1.98
N ASN A 122 -5.82 7.79 0.85
CA ASN A 122 -6.55 8.98 0.43
C ASN A 122 -8.05 8.71 0.29
N LEU A 123 -8.40 7.60 -0.37
CA LEU A 123 -9.80 7.17 -0.51
C LEU A 123 -10.45 6.92 0.85
N ARG A 124 -9.71 6.31 1.78
CA ARG A 124 -10.21 6.02 3.12
C ARG A 124 -10.41 7.29 3.94
N MET A 125 -9.52 8.26 3.82
CA MET A 125 -9.63 9.55 4.50
C MET A 125 -10.79 10.38 3.97
N ASN A 126 -11.06 10.32 2.68
CA ASN A 126 -12.14 11.07 2.05
C ASN A 126 -13.54 10.53 2.38
N LYS A 127 -13.64 9.29 2.85
CA LYS A 127 -14.90 8.66 3.27
C LYS A 127 -15.30 8.99 4.71
N THR A 128 -14.49 9.71 5.39
CA THR A 128 -14.78 10.21 6.74
C THR A 128 -15.01 11.71 6.71
#